data_298be147be184f0253e4864efc3c92bf
#
_entry.id   298be147be184f0253e4864efc3c92bf
#
_cell.length_a   1.000
_cell.length_b   1.000
_cell.length_c   1.000
_cell.angle_alpha   90.00
_cell.angle_beta   90.00
_cell.angle_gamma   90.00
#
_symmetry.space_group_name_H-M   'P 1'
#
loop_
_entity.id
_entity.type
_entity.pdbx_description
1 polymer ?
#
loop_
_entity_poly.entity_id
_entity_poly.type
_entity_poly.pdbx_seq_one_letter_code
_entity_poly.pdbx_strand_id
1 'polypeptide(L)'
;VNCNIDAEKALSIINTTSPSYPLLASIEANINYLNSVKGRKKLKKLIENIKSLKNEVKNIEFGGDDITKILIKKEGMTGFKFSEKLYDEFGIEDEKTNDVSTMLLCGIGTNERKLEHLKHALKKC
;
A
#
# COMPACT_ATOMS: atom_id res chain seq x y z
N VAL A 1 -20.98 14.61 7.10
CA VAL A 1 -20.65 15.38 8.32
C VAL A 1 -20.96 16.82 7.98
N ASN A 2 -22.08 17.37 8.50
CA ASN A 2 -22.37 18.81 8.40
C ASN A 2 -21.45 19.52 9.38
N CYS A 3 -20.39 20.11 8.85
CA CYS A 3 -19.45 20.91 9.64
C CYS A 3 -19.64 22.39 9.22
N ASN A 4 -19.94 23.27 10.18
CA ASN A 4 -20.02 24.72 9.96
C ASN A 4 -18.64 25.38 9.80
N ILE A 5 -17.63 24.61 9.38
CA ILE A 5 -16.30 25.11 9.13
C ILE A 5 -16.22 25.49 7.64
N ASP A 6 -15.79 26.72 7.39
CA ASP A 6 -15.42 27.16 6.05
C ASP A 6 -14.14 26.43 5.62
N ALA A 7 -14.32 25.27 4.98
CA ALA A 7 -13.23 24.43 4.55
C ALA A 7 -12.33 25.13 3.52
N GLU A 8 -12.88 25.98 2.68
CA GLU A 8 -12.13 26.72 1.67
C GLU A 8 -11.17 27.72 2.32
N LYS A 9 -11.65 28.46 3.33
CA LYS A 9 -10.82 29.38 4.10
C LYS A 9 -9.73 28.65 4.89
N ALA A 10 -10.06 27.52 5.50
CA ALA A 10 -9.08 26.69 6.23
C ALA A 10 -8.00 26.13 5.29
N LEU A 11 -8.40 25.63 4.11
CA LEU A 11 -7.48 25.13 3.09
C LEU A 11 -6.57 26.24 2.53
N SER A 12 -7.07 27.46 2.37
CA SER A 12 -6.26 28.58 1.85
C SER A 12 -5.08 28.94 2.74
N ILE A 13 -5.15 28.65 4.05
CA ILE A 13 -4.09 28.93 5.03
C ILE A 13 -2.94 27.93 4.91
N ILE A 14 -3.26 26.66 4.60
CA ILE A 14 -2.28 25.56 4.54
C ILE A 14 -1.88 25.19 3.10
N ASN A 15 -2.55 25.76 2.12
CA ASN A 15 -2.30 25.44 0.72
C ASN A 15 -1.02 26.13 0.22
N THR A 16 -0.29 25.45 -0.67
CA THR A 16 0.89 26.04 -1.30
C THR A 16 0.50 27.06 -2.37
N THR A 17 1.21 28.19 -2.40
CA THR A 17 1.08 29.21 -3.45
C THR A 17 1.87 28.87 -4.72
N SER A 18 2.78 27.89 -4.64
CA SER A 18 3.66 27.48 -5.74
C SER A 18 3.55 25.97 -5.96
N PRO A 19 2.48 25.50 -6.64
CA PRO A 19 2.30 24.09 -6.90
C PRO A 19 3.45 23.53 -7.78
N SER A 20 3.90 22.32 -7.46
CA SER A 20 4.90 21.62 -8.28
C SER A 20 4.23 21.10 -9.56
N TYR A 21 4.50 21.73 -10.70
CA TYR A 21 4.00 21.28 -12.00
C TYR A 21 4.38 19.82 -12.35
N PRO A 22 5.61 19.33 -12.06
CA PRO A 22 5.93 17.93 -12.25
C PRO A 22 5.05 16.97 -11.46
N LEU A 23 4.69 17.32 -10.21
CA LEU A 23 3.77 16.52 -9.41
C LEU A 23 2.34 16.54 -9.98
N LEU A 24 1.85 17.71 -10.41
CA LEU A 24 0.53 17.82 -11.05
C LEU A 24 0.47 17.00 -12.34
N ALA A 25 1.48 17.09 -13.19
CA ALA A 25 1.57 16.30 -14.41
C ALA A 25 1.63 14.79 -14.12
N SER A 26 2.33 14.38 -13.06
CA SER A 26 2.37 12.98 -12.61
C SER A 26 1.00 12.49 -12.14
N ILE A 27 0.26 13.32 -11.39
CA ILE A 27 -1.11 12.99 -10.95
C ILE A 27 -2.03 12.81 -12.16
N GLU A 28 -2.01 13.76 -13.10
CA GLU A 28 -2.81 13.69 -14.33
C GLU A 28 -2.48 12.42 -15.15
N ALA A 29 -1.20 12.14 -15.36
CA ALA A 29 -0.76 10.95 -16.09
C ALA A 29 -1.24 9.65 -15.41
N ASN A 30 -1.17 9.56 -14.07
CA ASN A 30 -1.64 8.41 -13.34
C ASN A 30 -3.17 8.26 -13.41
N ILE A 31 -3.94 9.35 -13.31
CA ILE A 31 -5.40 9.32 -13.45
C ILE A 31 -5.77 8.84 -14.86
N ASN A 32 -5.16 9.40 -15.89
CA ASN A 32 -5.40 9.01 -17.28
C ASN A 32 -5.04 7.53 -17.53
N TYR A 33 -3.91 7.07 -16.97
CA TYR A 33 -3.53 5.68 -17.07
C TYR A 33 -4.56 4.75 -16.38
N LEU A 34 -4.97 5.04 -15.15
CA LEU A 34 -5.94 4.23 -14.41
C LEU A 34 -7.32 4.22 -15.07
N ASN A 35 -7.71 5.30 -15.73
CA ASN A 35 -8.96 5.37 -16.49
C ASN A 35 -8.89 4.63 -17.83
N SER A 36 -7.71 4.28 -18.32
CA SER A 36 -7.55 3.49 -19.55
C SER A 36 -7.97 2.02 -19.34
N VAL A 37 -8.34 1.35 -20.42
CA VAL A 37 -8.63 -0.10 -20.42
C VAL A 37 -7.45 -0.91 -19.86
N LYS A 38 -6.22 -0.53 -20.24
CA LYS A 38 -4.98 -1.18 -19.81
C LYS A 38 -4.76 -0.99 -18.30
N GLY A 39 -4.94 0.22 -17.79
CA GLY A 39 -4.77 0.53 -16.37
C GLY A 39 -5.77 -0.20 -15.50
N ARG A 40 -7.06 -0.19 -15.87
CA ARG A 40 -8.12 -0.92 -15.16
C ARG A 40 -7.86 -2.43 -15.13
N LYS A 41 -7.46 -3.01 -16.25
CA LYS A 41 -7.11 -4.45 -16.33
C LYS A 41 -5.94 -4.78 -15.40
N LYS A 42 -4.91 -3.92 -15.38
CA LYS A 42 -3.74 -4.10 -14.52
C LYS A 42 -4.10 -3.99 -13.03
N LEU A 43 -4.92 -3.00 -12.66
CA LEU A 43 -5.40 -2.83 -11.28
C LEU A 43 -6.24 -4.04 -10.83
N LYS A 44 -7.16 -4.50 -11.69
CA LYS A 44 -7.96 -5.70 -11.39
C LYS A 44 -7.09 -6.91 -11.13
N LYS A 45 -6.10 -7.16 -11.99
CA LYS A 45 -5.14 -8.27 -11.83
C LYS A 45 -4.33 -8.14 -10.54
N LEU A 46 -3.87 -6.94 -10.19
CA LEU A 46 -3.18 -6.67 -8.92
C LEU A 46 -4.05 -7.06 -7.73
N ILE A 47 -5.31 -6.64 -7.71
CA ILE A 47 -6.26 -6.95 -6.63
C ILE A 47 -6.49 -8.47 -6.52
N GLU A 48 -6.67 -9.17 -7.64
CA GLU A 48 -6.84 -10.62 -7.69
C GLU A 48 -5.60 -11.34 -7.11
N ASN A 49 -4.42 -10.92 -7.50
CA ASN A 49 -3.15 -11.50 -7.02
C ASN A 49 -2.94 -11.25 -5.52
N ILE A 50 -3.29 -10.07 -4.99
CA ILE A 50 -3.22 -9.78 -3.55
C ILE A 50 -4.21 -10.67 -2.78
N LYS A 51 -5.43 -10.86 -3.28
CA LYS A 51 -6.41 -11.76 -2.67
C LYS A 51 -5.90 -13.21 -2.64
N SER A 52 -5.31 -13.68 -3.73
CA SER A 52 -4.69 -15.01 -3.79
C SER A 52 -3.57 -15.15 -2.76
N LEU A 53 -2.66 -14.18 -2.67
CA LEU A 53 -1.60 -14.15 -1.68
C LEU A 53 -2.16 -14.27 -0.25
N LYS A 54 -3.15 -13.44 0.11
CA LYS A 54 -3.78 -13.48 1.45
C LYS A 54 -4.43 -14.85 1.75
N ASN A 55 -4.99 -15.49 0.73
CA ASN A 55 -5.60 -16.80 0.88
C ASN A 55 -4.58 -17.95 1.04
N GLU A 56 -3.40 -17.82 0.44
CA GLU A 56 -2.36 -18.84 0.45
C GLU A 56 -1.42 -18.78 1.67
N VAL A 57 -1.28 -17.59 2.29
CA VAL A 57 -0.44 -17.38 3.47
C VAL A 57 -1.33 -17.49 4.71
N LYS A 58 -1.13 -18.52 5.52
CA LYS A 58 -1.98 -18.83 6.70
C LYS A 58 -1.32 -18.56 8.04
N ASN A 59 -0.02 -18.37 8.05
CA ASN A 59 0.79 -18.11 9.25
C ASN A 59 0.89 -16.63 9.63
N ILE A 60 0.20 -15.76 8.88
CA ILE A 60 0.16 -14.31 9.06
C ILE A 60 -1.30 -13.86 9.17
N GLU A 61 -1.57 -12.99 10.13
CA GLU A 61 -2.86 -12.29 10.24
C GLU A 61 -2.85 -11.08 9.31
N PHE A 62 -3.87 -10.99 8.44
CA PHE A 62 -4.07 -9.87 7.53
C PHE A 62 -5.21 -8.98 8.04
N GLY A 63 -4.97 -7.67 8.07
CA GLY A 63 -5.96 -6.66 8.45
C GLY A 63 -6.13 -5.57 7.40
N GLY A 64 -6.97 -4.58 7.77
CA GLY A 64 -7.23 -3.39 6.95
C GLY A 64 -8.29 -3.60 5.85
N ASP A 65 -9.00 -2.51 5.52
CA ASP A 65 -10.11 -2.51 4.56
C ASP A 65 -9.63 -2.24 3.12
N ASP A 66 -8.50 -1.54 2.97
CA ASP A 66 -7.91 -1.26 1.66
C ASP A 66 -7.06 -2.46 1.21
N ILE A 67 -7.47 -3.10 0.12
CA ILE A 67 -6.79 -4.28 -0.42
C ILE A 67 -5.35 -4.01 -0.84
N THR A 68 -5.02 -2.77 -1.21
CA THR A 68 -3.68 -2.36 -1.66
C THR A 68 -2.75 -2.02 -0.51
N LYS A 69 -3.29 -1.82 0.69
CA LYS A 69 -2.56 -1.64 1.94
C LYS A 69 -2.58 -2.95 2.71
N ILE A 70 -1.54 -3.73 2.57
CA ILE A 70 -1.45 -5.05 3.20
C ILE A 70 -0.94 -4.86 4.63
N LEU A 71 -1.89 -4.74 5.58
CA LEU A 71 -1.57 -4.73 7.00
C LEU A 71 -1.34 -6.16 7.45
N ILE A 72 -0.19 -6.43 8.07
CA ILE A 72 0.22 -7.77 8.49
C ILE A 72 0.65 -7.78 9.96
N LYS A 73 0.32 -8.87 10.62
CA LYS A 73 0.70 -9.14 12.00
C LYS A 73 1.13 -10.59 12.13
N LYS A 74 2.17 -10.82 12.90
CA LYS A 74 2.66 -12.17 13.24
C LYS A 74 2.52 -12.38 14.74
N GLU A 75 1.88 -13.47 15.14
CA GLU A 75 1.78 -13.85 16.55
C GLU A 75 3.16 -14.07 17.16
N GLY A 76 3.35 -13.56 18.38
CA GLY A 76 4.64 -13.66 19.10
C GLY A 76 5.75 -12.73 18.59
N MET A 77 5.45 -11.82 17.67
CA MET A 77 6.42 -10.87 17.13
C MET A 77 5.84 -9.44 17.11
N THR A 78 6.65 -8.46 17.51
CA THR A 78 6.25 -7.04 17.34
C THR A 78 6.32 -6.64 15.89
N GLY A 79 5.55 -5.62 15.48
CA GLY A 79 5.60 -5.10 14.12
C GLY A 79 7.00 -4.65 13.72
N PHE A 80 7.74 -3.99 14.63
CA PHE A 80 9.12 -3.57 14.36
C PHE A 80 10.06 -4.74 14.06
N LYS A 81 10.03 -5.80 14.88
CA LYS A 81 10.83 -7.00 14.61
C LYS A 81 10.43 -7.71 13.31
N PHE A 82 9.14 -7.65 12.98
CA PHE A 82 8.66 -8.24 11.75
C PHE A 82 9.11 -7.44 10.51
N SER A 83 9.04 -6.11 10.58
CA SER A 83 9.56 -5.21 9.55
C SER A 83 11.06 -5.41 9.34
N GLU A 84 11.87 -5.39 10.41
CA GLU A 84 13.31 -5.64 10.38
C GLU A 84 13.63 -6.99 9.72
N LYS A 85 12.94 -8.05 10.10
CA LYS A 85 13.10 -9.38 9.49
C LYS A 85 12.78 -9.39 7.99
N LEU A 86 11.70 -8.73 7.57
CA LEU A 86 11.33 -8.62 6.16
C LEU A 86 12.41 -7.87 5.36
N TYR A 87 12.98 -6.84 5.94
CA TYR A 87 14.05 -6.07 5.31
C TYR A 87 15.36 -6.86 5.24
N ASP A 88 15.84 -7.38 6.36
CA ASP A 88 17.16 -8.01 6.47
C ASP A 88 17.26 -9.33 5.70
N GLU A 89 16.20 -10.17 5.79
CA GLU A 89 16.24 -11.49 5.17
C GLU A 89 15.73 -11.50 3.71
N PHE A 90 14.83 -10.57 3.36
CA PHE A 90 14.15 -10.61 2.07
C PHE A 90 14.25 -9.30 1.27
N GLY A 91 14.84 -8.23 1.82
CA GLY A 91 14.92 -6.92 1.15
C GLY A 91 13.55 -6.31 0.87
N ILE A 92 12.56 -6.59 1.73
CA ILE A 92 11.20 -6.03 1.63
C ILE A 92 11.06 -4.91 2.63
N GLU A 93 10.88 -3.71 2.12
CA GLU A 93 10.67 -2.48 2.89
C GLU A 93 9.17 -2.25 3.11
N ASP A 94 8.82 -1.85 4.33
CA ASP A 94 7.46 -1.49 4.69
C ASP A 94 7.18 0.01 4.51
N GLU A 95 5.90 0.37 4.44
CA GLU A 95 5.45 1.76 4.37
C GLU A 95 5.29 2.37 5.77
N LYS A 96 4.80 1.58 6.72
CA LYS A 96 4.55 2.03 8.09
C LYS A 96 4.50 0.85 9.06
N THR A 97 5.18 1.01 10.19
CA THR A 97 5.21 0.00 11.25
C THR A 97 4.87 0.62 12.62
N ASN A 98 4.26 -0.17 13.49
CA ASN A 98 4.03 0.10 14.89
C ASN A 98 4.34 -1.15 15.74
N ASP A 99 4.10 -1.09 17.07
CA ASP A 99 4.39 -2.22 17.98
C ASP A 99 3.66 -3.52 17.62
N VAL A 100 2.51 -3.44 16.96
CA VAL A 100 1.62 -4.60 16.74
C VAL A 100 1.73 -5.15 15.33
N SER A 101 1.90 -4.26 14.33
CA SER A 101 1.75 -4.61 12.92
C SER A 101 2.66 -3.79 12.02
N THR A 102 2.90 -4.31 10.83
CA THR A 102 3.55 -3.58 9.73
C THR A 102 2.65 -3.52 8.50
N MET A 103 2.75 -2.47 7.73
CA MET A 103 1.95 -2.21 6.54
C MET A 103 2.83 -2.14 5.30
N LEU A 104 2.45 -2.91 4.30
CA LEU A 104 3.07 -2.89 2.98
C LEU A 104 2.13 -2.21 1.98
N LEU A 105 2.67 -1.38 1.11
CA LEU A 105 1.91 -0.67 0.09
C LEU A 105 2.11 -1.31 -1.29
N CYS A 106 1.00 -1.71 -1.92
CA CYS A 106 1.00 -2.25 -3.27
C CYS A 106 0.37 -1.24 -4.24
N GLY A 107 1.15 -0.74 -5.16
CA GLY A 107 0.68 0.16 -6.21
C GLY A 107 0.56 -0.52 -7.57
N ILE A 108 0.12 0.24 -8.58
CA ILE A 108 -0.03 -0.22 -9.98
C ILE A 108 1.30 -0.74 -10.58
N GLY A 109 2.43 -0.34 -10.00
CA GLY A 109 3.77 -0.83 -10.36
C GLY A 109 4.16 -2.16 -9.72
N THR A 110 3.37 -2.66 -8.76
CA THR A 110 3.60 -3.96 -8.12
C THR A 110 3.21 -5.06 -9.11
N ASN A 111 4.19 -5.84 -9.55
CA ASN A 111 4.00 -6.94 -10.50
C ASN A 111 3.93 -8.31 -9.80
N GLU A 112 3.61 -9.35 -10.56
CA GLU A 112 3.49 -10.73 -10.04
C GLU A 112 4.77 -11.21 -9.35
N ARG A 113 5.94 -10.94 -9.93
CA ARG A 113 7.23 -11.33 -9.35
C ARG A 113 7.43 -10.74 -7.94
N LYS A 114 7.04 -9.47 -7.72
CA LYS A 114 7.11 -8.83 -6.41
C LYS A 114 6.15 -9.47 -5.41
N LEU A 115 4.94 -9.82 -5.84
CA LEU A 115 3.96 -10.49 -4.98
C LEU A 115 4.35 -11.94 -4.66
N GLU A 116 4.94 -12.68 -5.60
CA GLU A 116 5.47 -14.02 -5.34
C GLU A 116 6.66 -13.96 -4.36
N HIS A 117 7.53 -12.96 -4.49
CA HIS A 117 8.62 -12.72 -3.54
C HIS A 117 8.10 -12.43 -2.14
N LEU A 118 7.11 -11.53 -2.03
CA LEU A 118 6.43 -11.24 -0.76
C LEU A 118 5.77 -12.50 -0.18
N LYS A 119 5.05 -13.26 -1.00
CA LYS A 119 4.41 -14.52 -0.57
C LYS A 119 5.43 -15.51 -0.01
N HIS A 120 6.57 -15.66 -0.68
CA HIS A 120 7.66 -16.50 -0.22
C HIS A 120 8.22 -16.04 1.12
N ALA A 121 8.48 -14.75 1.28
CA ALA A 121 8.95 -14.16 2.53
C ALA A 121 7.97 -14.41 3.69
N LEU A 122 6.68 -14.10 3.48
CA LEU A 122 5.65 -14.27 4.49
C LEU A 122 5.45 -15.73 4.93
N LYS A 123 5.62 -16.70 4.02
CA LYS A 123 5.56 -18.14 4.37
C LYS A 123 6.76 -18.59 5.21
N LYS A 124 7.91 -17.90 5.09
CA LYS A 124 9.13 -18.22 5.87
C LYS A 124 9.21 -17.47 7.20
N CYS A 125 8.52 -16.36 7.33
CA CYS A 125 8.38 -15.66 8.60
C CYS A 125 7.47 -16.42 9.56
#